data_f686c133c23ed6625c84c095fbe024fc
#
_entry.id   f686c133c23ed6625c84c095fbe024fc
#
_cell.length_a   1.000
_cell.length_b   1.000
_cell.length_c   1.000
_cell.angle_alpha   90.00
_cell.angle_beta   90.00
_cell.angle_gamma   90.00
#
_symmetry.space_group_name_H-M   'P 1'
#
loop_
_entity.id
_entity.type
_entity.pdbx_description
1 polymer ?
#
loop_
_entity_poly.entity_id
_entity_poly.type
_entity_poly.pdbx_seq_one_letter_code
_entity_poly.pdbx_strand_id
1 'polypeptide(L)'
;SSLVNLRVFNRTMGKALKWNDEFEGEVVTSLEEAVSGADVVITCTGRDEDMMEIVFADDGLYPHLKEGAIFIDHTTTSFKLAKHLNESLQEKSVKFIDAPVSGGEAGAVNGILSVMVGGDQAVLEASESLIRTYSKNITYMGQSGSGQLAKMVNQICIAGLLQGLSEGLLFAESENIDMKSLLSAISGGA
;
A
#
# COMPACT_ATOMS: atom_id res chain seq x y z
N SER A 1 -21.34 11.41 7.61
CA SER A 1 -20.85 10.91 8.92
C SER A 1 -20.36 9.49 8.71
N SER A 2 -19.07 9.29 8.75
CA SER A 2 -18.46 7.98 8.63
C SER A 2 -18.76 7.18 9.91
N LEU A 3 -19.42 6.04 9.75
CA LEU A 3 -19.65 5.05 10.81
C LEU A 3 -18.38 4.23 11.14
N VAL A 4 -17.21 4.72 10.79
CA VAL A 4 -15.93 4.05 11.02
C VAL A 4 -15.23 4.69 12.21
N ASN A 5 -14.96 3.90 13.24
CA ASN A 5 -14.08 4.29 14.34
C ASN A 5 -12.63 4.01 13.91
N LEU A 6 -11.86 5.06 13.61
CA LEU A 6 -10.52 4.96 13.07
C LEU A 6 -9.49 5.20 14.17
N ARG A 7 -8.58 4.22 14.35
CA ARG A 7 -7.39 4.34 15.19
C ARG A 7 -6.14 4.36 14.32
N VAL A 8 -5.21 5.25 14.64
CA VAL A 8 -3.98 5.46 13.86
C VAL A 8 -2.76 5.32 14.74
N PHE A 9 -1.85 4.48 14.30
CA PHE A 9 -0.53 4.30 14.89
C PHE A 9 0.56 4.65 13.87
N ASN A 10 1.60 5.30 14.31
CA ASN A 10 2.83 5.48 13.54
C ASN A 10 4.04 5.37 14.48
N ARG A 11 5.07 4.60 14.09
CA ARG A 11 6.34 4.51 14.83
C ARG A 11 6.93 5.87 15.17
N THR A 12 6.76 6.87 14.29
CA THR A 12 7.07 8.27 14.56
C THR A 12 5.83 9.00 15.04
N MET A 13 5.61 9.05 16.35
CA MET A 13 4.42 9.64 16.97
C MET A 13 4.06 11.03 16.42
N GLY A 14 5.05 11.89 16.16
CA GLY A 14 4.82 13.21 15.57
C GLY A 14 4.11 13.19 14.22
N LYS A 15 4.22 12.11 13.43
CA LYS A 15 3.48 11.96 12.17
C LYS A 15 2.00 11.63 12.43
N ALA A 16 1.71 10.79 13.41
CA ALA A 16 0.35 10.45 13.79
C ALA A 16 -0.37 11.67 14.38
N LEU A 17 0.30 12.43 15.24
CA LEU A 17 -0.25 13.67 15.80
C LEU A 17 -0.55 14.71 14.71
N LYS A 18 0.41 14.93 13.79
CA LYS A 18 0.18 15.85 12.66
C LYS A 18 -1.00 15.41 11.78
N TRP A 19 -1.17 14.11 11.56
CA TRP A 19 -2.33 13.59 10.83
C TRP A 19 -3.63 13.91 11.58
N ASN A 20 -3.65 13.78 12.91
CA ASN A 20 -4.82 14.06 13.74
C ASN A 20 -5.21 15.55 13.80
N ASP A 21 -4.28 16.46 13.47
CA ASP A 21 -4.60 17.89 13.32
C ASP A 21 -5.47 18.18 12.09
N GLU A 22 -5.45 17.29 11.08
CA GLU A 22 -6.14 17.47 9.81
C GLU A 22 -7.35 16.53 9.63
N PHE A 23 -7.33 15.37 10.31
CA PHE A 23 -8.33 14.31 10.12
C PHE A 23 -8.89 13.83 11.46
N GLU A 24 -10.16 13.38 11.45
CA GLU A 24 -10.80 12.81 12.62
C GLU A 24 -10.36 11.35 12.84
N GLY A 25 -9.92 11.03 14.06
CA GLY A 25 -9.56 9.67 14.46
C GLY A 25 -8.89 9.67 15.84
N GLU A 26 -8.56 8.51 16.33
CA GLU A 26 -7.85 8.29 17.59
C GLU A 26 -6.39 7.94 17.31
N VAL A 27 -5.46 8.76 17.81
CA VAL A 27 -4.03 8.42 17.79
C VAL A 27 -3.72 7.55 19.00
N VAL A 28 -3.18 6.39 18.75
CA VAL A 28 -2.80 5.41 19.79
C VAL A 28 -1.28 5.27 19.89
N THR A 29 -0.81 4.75 21.01
CA THR A 29 0.61 4.74 21.35
C THR A 29 1.28 3.38 21.17
N SER A 30 0.49 2.32 20.99
CA SER A 30 0.98 0.95 20.77
C SER A 30 0.29 0.24 19.63
N LEU A 31 0.93 -0.80 19.10
CA LEU A 31 0.34 -1.69 18.10
C LEU A 31 -0.85 -2.47 18.68
N GLU A 32 -0.79 -2.88 19.95
CA GLU A 32 -1.90 -3.50 20.66
C GLU A 32 -3.14 -2.61 20.66
N GLU A 33 -3.00 -1.34 21.11
CA GLU A 33 -4.12 -0.39 21.10
C GLU A 33 -4.69 -0.18 19.70
N ALA A 34 -3.83 -0.17 18.67
CA ALA A 34 -4.25 0.03 17.30
C ALA A 34 -5.18 -1.08 16.79
N VAL A 35 -4.92 -2.35 17.15
CA VAL A 35 -5.63 -3.48 16.53
C VAL A 35 -6.59 -4.22 17.44
N SER A 36 -6.52 -4.03 18.78
CA SER A 36 -7.42 -4.72 19.71
C SER A 36 -8.89 -4.45 19.40
N GLY A 37 -9.62 -5.52 19.03
CA GLY A 37 -11.03 -5.46 18.66
C GLY A 37 -11.31 -4.82 17.28
N ALA A 38 -10.30 -4.48 16.50
CA ALA A 38 -10.49 -3.93 15.16
C ALA A 38 -11.10 -4.96 14.20
N ASP A 39 -12.09 -4.55 13.42
CA ASP A 39 -12.68 -5.39 12.38
C ASP A 39 -11.85 -5.40 11.10
N VAL A 40 -11.16 -4.30 10.82
CA VAL A 40 -10.23 -4.16 9.70
C VAL A 40 -8.94 -3.52 10.18
N VAL A 41 -7.81 -4.12 9.79
CA VAL A 41 -6.47 -3.58 10.03
C VAL A 41 -5.85 -3.25 8.68
N ILE A 42 -5.33 -2.05 8.53
CA ILE A 42 -4.67 -1.60 7.31
C ILE A 42 -3.22 -1.27 7.64
N THR A 43 -2.27 -1.83 6.88
CA THR A 43 -0.85 -1.53 7.00
C THR A 43 -0.31 -0.87 5.73
N CYS A 44 0.58 0.10 5.92
CA CYS A 44 1.37 0.71 4.87
C CYS A 44 2.72 1.11 5.46
N THR A 45 3.71 0.23 5.34
CA THR A 45 5.00 0.35 6.03
C THR A 45 6.15 0.46 5.02
N GLY A 46 7.38 0.11 5.41
CA GLY A 46 8.58 0.23 4.59
C GLY A 46 8.77 -0.97 3.64
N ARG A 47 9.25 -2.08 4.17
CA ARG A 47 9.72 -3.25 3.42
C ARG A 47 9.46 -4.54 4.18
N ASP A 48 9.92 -5.68 3.65
CA ASP A 48 9.67 -7.00 4.23
C ASP A 48 10.06 -7.08 5.71
N GLU A 49 11.24 -6.58 6.09
CA GLU A 49 11.72 -6.62 7.46
C GLU A 49 10.84 -5.78 8.40
N ASP A 50 10.42 -4.60 7.95
CA ASP A 50 9.53 -3.74 8.75
C ASP A 50 8.17 -4.41 8.97
N MET A 51 7.63 -5.10 7.95
CA MET A 51 6.38 -5.86 8.08
C MET A 51 6.50 -7.05 9.02
N MET A 52 7.59 -7.81 8.91
CA MET A 52 7.87 -8.94 9.82
C MET A 52 7.96 -8.47 11.27
N GLU A 53 8.67 -7.36 11.52
CA GLU A 53 8.80 -6.77 12.84
C GLU A 53 7.43 -6.31 13.37
N ILE A 54 6.69 -5.51 12.60
CA ILE A 54 5.37 -4.98 13.01
C ILE A 54 4.37 -6.11 13.28
N VAL A 55 4.38 -7.16 12.49
CA VAL A 55 3.40 -8.25 12.66
C VAL A 55 3.82 -9.23 13.73
N PHE A 56 5.08 -9.69 13.76
CA PHE A 56 5.49 -10.87 14.52
C PHE A 56 6.45 -10.60 15.68
N ALA A 57 6.87 -9.34 15.95
CA ALA A 57 7.62 -9.04 17.17
C ALA A 57 6.77 -9.35 18.42
N ASP A 58 7.40 -9.47 19.58
CA ASP A 58 6.73 -9.77 20.85
C ASP A 58 5.63 -8.75 21.20
N ASP A 59 5.83 -7.50 20.82
CA ASP A 59 4.88 -6.39 20.92
C ASP A 59 4.16 -6.07 19.58
N GLY A 60 4.22 -7.00 18.63
CA GLY A 60 3.65 -6.85 17.28
C GLY A 60 2.13 -6.98 17.24
N LEU A 61 1.59 -6.90 16.02
CA LEU A 61 0.14 -6.95 15.78
C LEU A 61 -0.45 -8.34 16.05
N TYR A 62 0.29 -9.39 15.67
CA TYR A 62 -0.23 -10.76 15.60
C TYR A 62 -0.91 -11.25 16.88
N PRO A 63 -0.36 -11.08 18.10
CA PRO A 63 -1.02 -11.53 19.33
C PRO A 63 -2.40 -10.91 19.57
N HIS A 64 -2.59 -9.66 19.14
CA HIS A 64 -3.73 -8.80 19.48
C HIS A 64 -4.80 -8.73 18.40
N LEU A 65 -4.59 -9.37 17.23
CA LEU A 65 -5.56 -9.42 16.15
C LEU A 65 -6.81 -10.22 16.57
N LYS A 66 -7.97 -9.65 16.25
CA LYS A 66 -9.28 -10.25 16.49
C LYS A 66 -9.55 -11.37 15.48
N GLU A 67 -10.06 -12.49 15.95
CA GLU A 67 -10.59 -13.54 15.06
C GLU A 67 -11.67 -12.98 14.12
N GLY A 68 -11.60 -13.34 12.84
CA GLY A 68 -12.49 -12.85 11.80
C GLY A 68 -12.15 -11.48 11.24
N ALA A 69 -11.16 -10.75 11.80
CA ALA A 69 -10.71 -9.47 11.25
C ALA A 69 -10.18 -9.62 9.82
N ILE A 70 -10.24 -8.54 9.06
CA ILE A 70 -9.64 -8.43 7.73
C ILE A 70 -8.33 -7.62 7.86
N PHE A 71 -7.23 -8.19 7.40
CA PHE A 71 -5.93 -7.54 7.33
C PHE A 71 -5.62 -7.16 5.87
N ILE A 72 -5.50 -5.87 5.59
CA ILE A 72 -5.22 -5.30 4.27
C ILE A 72 -3.80 -4.72 4.29
N ASP A 73 -2.90 -5.28 3.51
CA ASP A 73 -1.54 -4.76 3.42
C ASP A 73 -1.31 -3.96 2.13
N HIS A 74 -1.15 -2.66 2.27
CA HIS A 74 -0.80 -1.75 1.17
C HIS A 74 0.71 -1.57 0.98
N THR A 75 1.52 -2.17 1.84
CA THR A 75 2.98 -2.12 1.73
C THR A 75 3.43 -2.79 0.44
N THR A 76 4.42 -2.22 -0.23
CA THR A 76 5.10 -2.89 -1.33
C THR A 76 6.15 -3.83 -0.75
N THR A 77 5.85 -5.12 -0.73
CA THR A 77 6.68 -6.19 -0.19
C THR A 77 6.94 -7.29 -1.22
N SER A 78 7.70 -8.30 -0.84
CA SER A 78 7.86 -9.48 -1.68
C SER A 78 6.56 -10.31 -1.70
N PHE A 79 6.27 -10.95 -2.83
CA PHE A 79 5.14 -11.89 -2.92
C PHE A 79 5.30 -13.09 -1.97
N LYS A 80 6.53 -13.42 -1.59
CA LYS A 80 6.83 -14.49 -0.62
C LYS A 80 6.35 -14.10 0.77
N LEU A 81 6.60 -12.85 1.17
CA LEU A 81 6.11 -12.34 2.45
C LEU A 81 4.58 -12.30 2.47
N ALA A 82 3.93 -11.83 1.40
CA ALA A 82 2.48 -11.81 1.33
C ALA A 82 1.86 -13.22 1.52
N LYS A 83 2.46 -14.25 0.92
CA LYS A 83 2.03 -15.65 1.16
C LYS A 83 2.25 -16.10 2.59
N HIS A 84 3.41 -15.79 3.18
CA HIS A 84 3.71 -16.12 4.56
C HIS A 84 2.75 -15.44 5.54
N LEU A 85 2.45 -14.15 5.33
CA LEU A 85 1.45 -13.42 6.11
C LEU A 85 0.07 -14.07 6.00
N ASN A 86 -0.36 -14.42 4.78
CA ASN A 86 -1.64 -15.09 4.57
C ASN A 86 -1.74 -16.41 5.34
N GLU A 87 -0.71 -17.25 5.26
CA GLU A 87 -0.67 -18.54 5.97
C GLU A 87 -0.71 -18.35 7.48
N SER A 88 0.15 -17.48 8.03
CA SER A 88 0.23 -17.22 9.47
C SER A 88 -1.04 -16.58 10.03
N LEU A 89 -1.63 -15.63 9.32
CA LEU A 89 -2.85 -14.95 9.76
C LEU A 89 -4.07 -15.89 9.70
N GLN A 90 -4.09 -16.81 8.74
CA GLN A 90 -5.13 -17.84 8.65
C GLN A 90 -5.15 -18.77 9.87
N GLU A 91 -4.00 -19.06 10.50
CA GLU A 91 -3.93 -19.84 11.75
C GLU A 91 -4.71 -19.18 12.90
N LYS A 92 -4.84 -17.84 12.87
CA LYS A 92 -5.65 -17.05 13.80
C LYS A 92 -7.07 -16.76 13.31
N SER A 93 -7.49 -17.36 12.20
CA SER A 93 -8.77 -17.03 11.55
C SER A 93 -8.87 -15.56 11.14
N VAL A 94 -7.74 -14.89 10.90
CA VAL A 94 -7.68 -13.52 10.34
C VAL A 94 -7.58 -13.63 8.83
N LYS A 95 -8.42 -12.89 8.12
CA LYS A 95 -8.47 -12.85 6.66
C LYS A 95 -7.42 -11.86 6.15
N PHE A 96 -6.72 -12.20 5.08
CA PHE A 96 -5.63 -11.37 4.55
C PHE A 96 -5.80 -11.10 3.06
N ILE A 97 -5.47 -9.87 2.65
CA ILE A 97 -5.25 -9.49 1.25
C ILE A 97 -3.99 -8.63 1.14
N ASP A 98 -3.13 -8.94 0.18
CA ASP A 98 -2.07 -8.06 -0.27
C ASP A 98 -2.64 -7.09 -1.30
N ALA A 99 -2.54 -5.82 -1.01
CA ALA A 99 -3.23 -4.78 -1.76
C ALA A 99 -2.33 -3.56 -2.05
N PRO A 100 -1.12 -3.77 -2.61
CA PRO A 100 -0.23 -2.66 -2.93
C PRO A 100 -0.90 -1.64 -3.85
N VAL A 101 -0.49 -0.38 -3.69
CA VAL A 101 -1.11 0.76 -4.34
C VAL A 101 -0.18 1.47 -5.32
N SER A 102 -0.77 2.17 -6.28
CA SER A 102 -0.09 3.11 -7.18
C SER A 102 -0.86 4.43 -7.20
N GLY A 103 -0.14 5.56 -7.32
CA GLY A 103 -0.71 6.92 -7.32
C GLY A 103 0.03 7.89 -6.41
N GLY A 104 0.94 7.39 -5.54
CA GLY A 104 1.73 8.19 -4.61
C GLY A 104 0.88 8.97 -3.61
N GLU A 105 1.50 9.94 -2.94
CA GLU A 105 0.84 10.80 -1.95
C GLU A 105 -0.35 11.55 -2.56
N ALA A 106 -0.18 12.12 -3.76
CA ALA A 106 -1.25 12.84 -4.44
C ALA A 106 -2.47 11.93 -4.74
N GLY A 107 -2.22 10.66 -5.12
CA GLY A 107 -3.28 9.69 -5.32
C GLY A 107 -4.03 9.36 -4.03
N ALA A 108 -3.33 9.26 -2.91
CA ALA A 108 -3.91 9.00 -1.60
C ALA A 108 -4.76 10.19 -1.13
N VAL A 109 -4.21 11.40 -1.16
CA VAL A 109 -4.91 12.65 -0.75
C VAL A 109 -6.19 12.87 -1.56
N ASN A 110 -6.17 12.59 -2.86
CA ASN A 110 -7.33 12.79 -3.74
C ASN A 110 -8.29 11.59 -3.80
N GLY A 111 -8.02 10.49 -3.08
CA GLY A 111 -8.87 9.29 -3.10
C GLY A 111 -8.90 8.58 -4.46
N ILE A 112 -7.83 8.65 -5.24
CA ILE A 112 -7.75 8.13 -6.61
C ILE A 112 -6.67 7.06 -6.81
N LEU A 113 -6.27 6.38 -5.73
CA LEU A 113 -5.31 5.28 -5.83
C LEU A 113 -5.78 4.16 -6.76
N SER A 114 -4.83 3.48 -7.38
CA SER A 114 -5.05 2.18 -8.03
C SER A 114 -4.52 1.08 -7.12
N VAL A 115 -5.38 0.13 -6.77
CA VAL A 115 -5.11 -0.95 -5.83
C VAL A 115 -5.06 -2.28 -6.60
N MET A 116 -3.99 -3.04 -6.43
CA MET A 116 -3.78 -4.36 -7.03
C MET A 116 -3.95 -5.42 -5.95
N VAL A 117 -5.02 -6.20 -5.98
CA VAL A 117 -5.40 -7.07 -4.86
C VAL A 117 -5.10 -8.53 -5.13
N GLY A 118 -4.31 -9.15 -4.26
CA GLY A 118 -4.12 -10.59 -4.17
C GLY A 118 -4.74 -11.15 -2.89
N GLY A 119 -5.33 -12.34 -2.97
CA GLY A 119 -5.94 -13.02 -1.84
C GLY A 119 -7.27 -13.69 -2.16
N ASP A 120 -8.10 -13.94 -1.15
CA ASP A 120 -9.44 -14.46 -1.36
C ASP A 120 -10.38 -13.37 -1.90
N GLN A 121 -11.04 -13.67 -3.00
CA GLN A 121 -11.97 -12.74 -3.65
C GLN A 121 -13.13 -12.35 -2.73
N ALA A 122 -13.63 -13.26 -1.88
CA ALA A 122 -14.69 -12.94 -0.93
C ALA A 122 -14.23 -11.93 0.14
N VAL A 123 -12.95 -11.94 0.51
CA VAL A 123 -12.36 -10.94 1.42
C VAL A 123 -12.27 -9.59 0.75
N LEU A 124 -11.88 -9.55 -0.53
CA LEU A 124 -11.92 -8.31 -1.31
C LEU A 124 -13.33 -7.75 -1.38
N GLU A 125 -14.33 -8.55 -1.73
CA GLU A 125 -15.72 -8.14 -1.83
C GLU A 125 -16.25 -7.56 -0.51
N ALA A 126 -15.89 -8.18 0.62
CA ALA A 126 -16.25 -7.71 1.95
C ALA A 126 -15.58 -6.36 2.35
N SER A 127 -14.41 -6.07 1.80
CA SER A 127 -13.63 -4.85 2.11
C SER A 127 -13.69 -3.77 1.01
N GLU A 128 -14.27 -4.07 -0.14
CA GLU A 128 -14.25 -3.21 -1.33
C GLU A 128 -14.84 -1.82 -1.05
N SER A 129 -15.95 -1.74 -0.32
CA SER A 129 -16.58 -0.45 0.02
C SER A 129 -15.66 0.46 0.82
N LEU A 130 -14.83 -0.11 1.71
CA LEU A 130 -13.83 0.63 2.47
C LEU A 130 -12.68 1.07 1.55
N ILE A 131 -12.12 0.16 0.75
CA ILE A 131 -11.02 0.46 -0.17
C ILE A 131 -11.42 1.55 -1.19
N ARG A 132 -12.67 1.57 -1.63
CA ARG A 132 -13.20 2.60 -2.55
C ARG A 132 -13.22 4.01 -1.95
N THR A 133 -13.14 4.17 -0.65
CA THR A 133 -13.11 5.50 -0.04
C THR A 133 -11.82 6.28 -0.36
N TYR A 134 -10.73 5.57 -0.69
CA TYR A 134 -9.44 6.17 -1.02
C TYR A 134 -8.85 5.70 -2.37
N SER A 135 -9.64 4.97 -3.17
CA SER A 135 -9.18 4.45 -4.46
C SER A 135 -10.21 4.63 -5.57
N LYS A 136 -9.70 4.87 -6.78
CA LYS A 136 -10.51 4.93 -8.01
C LYS A 136 -10.61 3.57 -8.70
N ASN A 137 -9.51 2.82 -8.70
CA ASN A 137 -9.41 1.53 -9.38
C ASN A 137 -9.02 0.46 -8.36
N ILE A 138 -9.79 -0.63 -8.33
CA ILE A 138 -9.50 -1.84 -7.56
C ILE A 138 -9.49 -2.99 -8.54
N THR A 139 -8.37 -3.72 -8.62
CA THR A 139 -8.22 -4.82 -9.56
C THR A 139 -7.81 -6.09 -8.82
N TYR A 140 -8.65 -7.12 -8.91
CA TYR A 140 -8.31 -8.45 -8.39
C TYR A 140 -7.28 -9.11 -9.31
N MET A 141 -6.15 -9.52 -8.74
CA MET A 141 -5.01 -10.09 -9.47
C MET A 141 -4.87 -11.59 -9.30
N GLY A 142 -5.64 -12.21 -8.42
CA GLY A 142 -5.58 -13.63 -8.12
C GLY A 142 -5.29 -13.95 -6.66
N GLN A 143 -4.72 -15.12 -6.38
CA GLN A 143 -4.41 -15.57 -5.02
C GLN A 143 -3.40 -14.68 -4.31
N SER A 144 -3.22 -14.90 -2.99
CA SER A 144 -2.26 -14.15 -2.16
C SER A 144 -0.86 -14.09 -2.79
N GLY A 145 -0.28 -12.90 -2.80
CA GLY A 145 0.97 -12.54 -3.46
C GLY A 145 0.81 -12.02 -4.89
N SER A 146 -0.38 -12.19 -5.53
CA SER A 146 -0.59 -11.73 -6.90
C SER A 146 -0.66 -10.20 -7.02
N GLY A 147 -1.15 -9.51 -6.00
CA GLY A 147 -1.09 -8.05 -5.92
C GLY A 147 0.34 -7.54 -5.92
N GLN A 148 1.20 -8.15 -5.10
CA GLN A 148 2.63 -7.81 -5.04
C GLN A 148 3.34 -8.09 -6.37
N LEU A 149 3.04 -9.22 -7.04
CA LEU A 149 3.59 -9.52 -8.37
C LEU A 149 3.18 -8.45 -9.40
N ALA A 150 1.92 -8.05 -9.41
CA ALA A 150 1.44 -6.98 -10.28
C ALA A 150 2.15 -5.64 -9.97
N LYS A 151 2.34 -5.32 -8.68
CA LYS A 151 3.11 -4.15 -8.25
C LYS A 151 4.58 -4.23 -8.70
N MET A 152 5.21 -5.39 -8.64
CA MET A 152 6.59 -5.58 -9.16
C MET A 152 6.66 -5.28 -10.66
N VAL A 153 5.72 -5.78 -11.46
CA VAL A 153 5.64 -5.46 -12.90
C VAL A 153 5.52 -3.95 -13.11
N ASN A 154 4.63 -3.28 -12.38
CA ASN A 154 4.49 -1.82 -12.43
C ASN A 154 5.82 -1.10 -12.10
N GLN A 155 6.54 -1.54 -11.06
CA GLN A 155 7.82 -0.94 -10.67
C GLN A 155 8.93 -1.17 -11.73
N ILE A 156 8.97 -2.34 -12.35
CA ILE A 156 9.90 -2.63 -13.47
C ILE A 156 9.62 -1.69 -14.64
N CYS A 157 8.35 -1.49 -15.02
CA CYS A 157 7.98 -0.58 -16.09
C CYS A 157 8.39 0.87 -15.78
N ILE A 158 8.15 1.33 -14.54
CA ILE A 158 8.53 2.69 -14.12
C ILE A 158 10.05 2.85 -14.14
N ALA A 159 10.81 1.90 -13.61
CA ALA A 159 12.26 1.94 -13.58
C ALA A 159 12.84 1.97 -15.01
N GLY A 160 12.32 1.13 -15.91
CA GLY A 160 12.74 1.10 -17.32
C GLY A 160 12.44 2.41 -18.05
N LEU A 161 11.25 2.98 -17.82
CA LEU A 161 10.87 4.27 -18.40
C LEU A 161 11.81 5.39 -17.92
N LEU A 162 12.06 5.49 -16.62
CA LEU A 162 12.92 6.52 -16.05
C LEU A 162 14.37 6.39 -16.56
N GLN A 163 14.88 5.15 -16.62
CA GLN A 163 16.22 4.88 -17.14
C GLN A 163 16.33 5.28 -18.60
N GLY A 164 15.41 4.84 -19.46
CA GLY A 164 15.42 5.17 -20.88
C GLY A 164 15.27 6.67 -21.14
N LEU A 165 14.39 7.35 -20.39
CA LEU A 165 14.23 8.80 -20.49
C LEU A 165 15.53 9.52 -20.08
N SER A 166 16.16 9.11 -18.97
CA SER A 166 17.40 9.73 -18.50
C SER A 166 18.54 9.59 -19.51
N GLU A 167 18.72 8.39 -20.08
CA GLU A 167 19.73 8.15 -21.10
C GLU A 167 19.44 8.95 -22.38
N GLY A 168 18.18 9.00 -22.81
CA GLY A 168 17.77 9.79 -23.97
C GLY A 168 18.03 11.28 -23.81
N LEU A 169 17.77 11.86 -22.63
CA LEU A 169 18.04 13.26 -22.32
C LEU A 169 19.56 13.55 -22.25
N LEU A 170 20.35 12.65 -21.65
CA LEU A 170 21.82 12.78 -21.64
C LEU A 170 22.41 12.73 -23.05
N PHE A 171 21.90 11.83 -23.90
CA PHE A 171 22.32 11.80 -25.32
C PHE A 171 22.00 13.09 -26.04
N ALA A 172 20.79 13.65 -25.86
CA ALA A 172 20.42 14.90 -26.49
C ALA A 172 21.30 16.08 -26.01
N GLU A 173 21.63 16.11 -24.71
CA GLU A 173 22.54 17.13 -24.17
C GLU A 173 23.94 17.01 -24.75
N SER A 174 24.47 15.79 -24.92
CA SER A 174 25.79 15.56 -25.53
C SER A 174 25.89 16.05 -26.98
N GLU A 175 24.78 16.01 -27.71
CA GLU A 175 24.67 16.46 -29.09
C GLU A 175 24.20 17.94 -29.22
N ASN A 176 24.13 18.68 -28.09
CA ASN A 176 23.72 20.09 -28.03
C ASN A 176 22.29 20.35 -28.57
N ILE A 177 21.37 19.39 -28.44
CA ILE A 177 19.96 19.60 -28.80
C ILE A 177 19.30 20.52 -27.76
N ASP A 178 18.49 21.49 -28.22
CA ASP A 178 17.70 22.32 -27.32
C ASP A 178 16.67 21.49 -26.56
N MET A 179 16.87 21.34 -25.25
CA MET A 179 16.04 20.50 -24.38
C MET A 179 14.59 20.92 -24.34
N LYS A 180 14.31 22.23 -24.45
CA LYS A 180 12.93 22.72 -24.44
C LYS A 180 12.18 22.29 -25.69
N SER A 181 12.81 22.41 -26.84
CA SER A 181 12.25 21.98 -28.12
C SER A 181 12.10 20.46 -28.18
N LEU A 182 13.10 19.73 -27.68
CA LEU A 182 13.02 18.26 -27.58
C LEU A 182 11.85 17.83 -26.73
N LEU A 183 11.73 18.32 -25.49
CA LEU A 183 10.63 17.94 -24.58
C LEU A 183 9.27 18.30 -25.18
N SER A 184 9.15 19.46 -25.84
CA SER A 184 7.93 19.85 -26.55
C SER A 184 7.57 18.87 -27.67
N ALA A 185 8.56 18.40 -28.41
CA ALA A 185 8.35 17.46 -29.52
C ALA A 185 7.92 16.05 -29.05
N ILE A 186 8.57 15.51 -28.00
CA ILE A 186 8.29 14.13 -27.54
C ILE A 186 7.10 14.04 -26.60
N SER A 187 6.73 15.11 -25.87
CA SER A 187 5.59 15.08 -24.94
C SER A 187 4.22 14.90 -25.60
N GLY A 188 4.12 15.16 -26.89
CA GLY A 188 2.88 15.00 -27.65
C GLY A 188 2.81 13.75 -28.51
N GLY A 189 3.85 12.93 -28.56
CA GLY A 189 4.00 11.82 -29.50
C GLY A 189 4.12 10.41 -28.89
N ALA A 190 4.16 10.27 -27.59
CA ALA A 190 4.29 8.97 -26.89
C ALA A 190 3.15 8.73 -25.91
#